data_947a47f99006a4341be09de2e030fde6
#
_entry.id   947a47f99006a4341be09de2e030fde6
#
_cell.length_a   1.000
_cell.length_b   1.000
_cell.length_c   1.000
_cell.angle_alpha   90.00
_cell.angle_beta   90.00
_cell.angle_gamma   90.00
#
_symmetry.space_group_name_H-M   'P 1'
#
loop_
_entity.id
_entity.type
_entity.pdbx_description
1 polymer ?
#
loop_
_entity_poly.entity_id
_entity_poly.type
_entity_poly.pdbx_seq_one_letter_code
_entity_poly.pdbx_strand_id
1 'polypeptide(L)'
;MAQKIKPPQKLIAYLKQAGIKHNLLEHKTVYTAYDAAATMKRKLNEIAKSLLVLAGKDYYLALIPADHNLDFKKLAKVVAKFSGKPVKVVKIPSEKVMENLLKIKAGAMSAFGKLHKLPVLMDKNLTKVKKAVFSSGSFNHSIEMAVKDFIKLENAILGDFGIKKKAKLELKKRIKTN
;
A
#
# COMPACT_ATOMS: atom_id res chain seq x y z
N MET A 1 3.65 -5.81 32.06
CA MET A 1 2.85 -4.86 31.25
C MET A 1 3.41 -4.83 29.84
N ALA A 2 2.59 -5.07 28.83
CA ALA A 2 3.04 -4.96 27.46
C ALA A 2 3.44 -3.50 27.17
N GLN A 3 4.64 -3.27 26.68
CA GLN A 3 5.08 -1.94 26.27
C GLN A 3 4.16 -1.45 25.13
N LYS A 4 3.52 -0.30 25.34
CA LYS A 4 2.69 0.32 24.32
C LYS A 4 3.59 0.74 23.15
N ILE A 5 3.40 0.13 21.98
CA ILE A 5 4.18 0.44 20.79
C ILE A 5 3.82 1.85 20.34
N LYS A 6 4.83 2.72 20.23
CA LYS A 6 4.62 4.10 19.79
C LYS A 6 4.37 4.16 18.29
N PRO A 7 3.46 5.03 17.81
CA PRO A 7 3.25 5.24 16.39
C PRO A 7 4.49 5.85 15.74
N PRO A 8 4.66 5.72 14.40
CA PRO A 8 5.79 6.28 13.68
C PRO A 8 5.83 7.82 13.76
N GLN A 9 6.70 8.36 14.60
CA GLN A 9 6.73 9.80 14.93
C GLN A 9 7.01 10.69 13.71
N LYS A 10 7.89 10.25 12.80
CA LYS A 10 8.20 10.98 11.57
C LYS A 10 6.96 11.14 10.68
N LEU A 11 6.14 10.10 10.56
CA LEU A 11 4.90 10.15 9.79
C LEU A 11 3.88 11.08 10.45
N ILE A 12 3.70 10.98 11.76
CA ILE A 12 2.77 11.85 12.48
C ILE A 12 3.16 13.33 12.33
N ALA A 13 4.45 13.63 12.49
CA ALA A 13 4.97 14.99 12.27
C ALA A 13 4.73 15.47 10.83
N TYR A 14 4.98 14.61 9.85
CA TYR A 14 4.76 14.91 8.43
C TYR A 14 3.29 15.24 8.13
N LEU A 15 2.35 14.43 8.61
CA LEU A 15 0.91 14.65 8.41
C LEU A 15 0.44 15.93 9.13
N LYS A 16 0.93 16.16 10.34
CA LYS A 16 0.62 17.37 11.12
C LYS A 16 1.13 18.64 10.42
N GLN A 17 2.38 18.62 9.95
CA GLN A 17 2.98 19.74 9.22
C GLN A 17 2.25 20.04 7.91
N ALA A 18 1.76 19.00 7.21
CA ALA A 18 0.96 19.15 6.00
C ALA A 18 -0.47 19.62 6.26
N GLY A 19 -0.93 19.68 7.51
CA GLY A 19 -2.30 20.08 7.88
C GLY A 19 -3.37 19.10 7.37
N ILE A 20 -3.03 17.85 7.15
CA ILE A 20 -3.93 16.83 6.59
C ILE A 20 -4.79 16.22 7.68
N LYS A 21 -6.11 16.26 7.48
CA LYS A 21 -7.06 15.57 8.36
C LYS A 21 -6.94 14.06 8.20
N HIS A 22 -6.63 13.38 9.30
CA HIS A 22 -6.44 11.93 9.34
C HIS A 22 -6.81 11.35 10.71
N ASN A 23 -7.04 10.04 10.75
CA ASN A 23 -7.22 9.28 11.97
C ASN A 23 -6.05 8.29 12.11
N LEU A 24 -5.37 8.35 13.24
CA LEU A 24 -4.41 7.31 13.62
C LEU A 24 -5.18 6.13 14.22
N LEU A 25 -5.08 4.98 13.57
CA LEU A 25 -5.72 3.73 14.01
C LEU A 25 -4.68 2.86 14.72
N GLU A 26 -4.88 2.61 16.01
CA GLU A 26 -4.12 1.62 16.78
C GLU A 26 -4.85 0.28 16.71
N HIS A 27 -4.15 -0.79 16.42
CA HIS A 27 -4.72 -2.13 16.27
C HIS A 27 -3.74 -3.21 16.73
N LYS A 28 -4.22 -4.45 16.86
CA LYS A 28 -3.36 -5.62 17.08
C LYS A 28 -2.34 -5.73 15.94
N THR A 29 -1.22 -6.38 16.22
CA THR A 29 -0.19 -6.64 15.20
C THR A 29 -0.79 -7.33 13.98
N VAL A 30 -0.56 -6.74 12.81
CA VAL A 30 -0.96 -7.28 11.51
C VAL A 30 0.24 -7.33 10.58
N TYR A 31 0.33 -8.38 9.76
CA TYR A 31 1.43 -8.58 8.81
C TYR A 31 0.98 -8.48 7.36
N THR A 32 -0.31 -8.60 7.10
CA THR A 32 -0.89 -8.55 5.75
C THR A 32 -2.03 -7.54 5.67
N ALA A 33 -2.34 -7.10 4.45
CA ALA A 33 -3.50 -6.25 4.21
C ALA A 33 -4.83 -6.94 4.54
N TYR A 34 -4.89 -8.27 4.46
CA TYR A 34 -6.05 -9.06 4.88
C TYR A 34 -6.22 -9.03 6.39
N ASP A 35 -5.13 -9.24 7.15
CA ASP A 35 -5.15 -9.15 8.61
C ASP A 35 -5.57 -7.76 9.07
N ALA A 36 -5.07 -6.73 8.38
CA ALA A 36 -5.44 -5.35 8.65
C ALA A 36 -6.94 -5.10 8.44
N ALA A 37 -7.50 -5.57 7.32
CA ALA A 37 -8.91 -5.44 7.03
C ALA A 37 -9.78 -6.15 8.08
N ALA A 38 -9.44 -7.40 8.43
CA ALA A 38 -10.16 -8.19 9.42
C ALA A 38 -10.09 -7.55 10.81
N THR A 39 -8.89 -7.15 11.25
CA THR A 39 -8.64 -6.58 12.59
C THR A 39 -9.34 -5.22 12.76
N MET A 40 -9.32 -4.38 11.75
CA MET A 40 -9.97 -3.06 11.79
C MET A 40 -11.43 -3.08 11.31
N LYS A 41 -11.99 -4.24 10.98
CA LYS A 41 -13.36 -4.41 10.45
C LYS A 41 -13.62 -3.50 9.25
N ARG A 42 -12.68 -3.47 8.31
CA ARG A 42 -12.77 -2.71 7.06
C ARG A 42 -12.95 -3.64 5.87
N LYS A 43 -13.54 -3.14 4.79
CA LYS A 43 -13.59 -3.86 3.53
C LYS A 43 -12.21 -3.90 2.88
N LEU A 44 -11.90 -4.95 2.14
CA LEU A 44 -10.60 -5.10 1.47
C LEU A 44 -10.29 -3.96 0.48
N ASN A 45 -11.32 -3.43 -0.19
CA ASN A 45 -11.16 -2.31 -1.12
C ASN A 45 -10.91 -0.97 -0.41
N GLU A 46 -11.07 -0.90 0.90
CA GLU A 46 -10.76 0.27 1.72
C GLU A 46 -9.32 0.23 2.28
N ILE A 47 -8.59 -0.88 2.08
CA ILE A 47 -7.21 -1.04 2.52
C ILE A 47 -6.27 -0.82 1.34
N ALA A 48 -5.41 0.16 1.43
CA ALA A 48 -4.36 0.41 0.46
C ALA A 48 -3.15 -0.48 0.75
N LYS A 49 -2.95 -1.49 -0.08
CA LYS A 49 -1.78 -2.39 -0.01
C LYS A 49 -0.59 -1.72 -0.69
N SER A 50 0.49 -1.55 0.05
CA SER A 50 1.73 -0.91 -0.40
C SER A 50 2.74 -1.95 -0.87
N LEU A 51 3.30 -1.78 -2.06
CA LEU A 51 4.29 -2.66 -2.66
C LEU A 51 5.47 -1.83 -3.18
N LEU A 52 6.69 -2.17 -2.75
CA LEU A 52 7.88 -1.65 -3.41
C LEU A 52 8.06 -2.37 -4.75
N VAL A 53 8.26 -1.62 -5.81
CA VAL A 53 8.50 -2.15 -7.16
C VAL A 53 9.76 -1.54 -7.76
N LEU A 54 10.50 -2.36 -8.48
CA LEU A 54 11.60 -1.93 -9.34
C LEU A 54 11.11 -1.94 -10.78
N ALA A 55 11.09 -0.78 -11.43
CA ALA A 55 10.71 -0.61 -12.81
C ALA A 55 11.88 -0.02 -13.61
N GLY A 56 12.49 -0.83 -14.47
CA GLY A 56 13.76 -0.48 -15.08
C GLY A 56 14.88 -0.41 -14.03
N LYS A 57 15.40 0.78 -13.77
CA LYS A 57 16.44 1.03 -12.76
C LYS A 57 15.94 1.78 -11.52
N ASP A 58 14.69 2.21 -11.53
CA ASP A 58 14.12 3.09 -10.52
C ASP A 58 13.11 2.36 -9.64
N TYR A 59 13.08 2.73 -8.37
CA TYR A 59 12.13 2.21 -7.40
C TYR A 59 10.91 3.11 -7.28
N TYR A 60 9.76 2.49 -7.11
CA TYR A 60 8.46 3.14 -6.92
C TYR A 60 7.69 2.44 -5.81
N LEU A 61 6.80 3.17 -5.19
CA LEU A 61 5.81 2.62 -4.27
C LEU A 61 4.47 2.47 -4.98
N ALA A 62 4.03 1.25 -5.21
CA ALA A 62 2.75 0.96 -5.85
C ALA A 62 1.68 0.65 -4.81
N LEU A 63 0.55 1.36 -4.90
CA LEU A 63 -0.61 1.18 -4.02
C LEU A 63 -1.78 0.60 -4.82
N ILE A 64 -2.32 -0.51 -4.33
CA ILE A 64 -3.51 -1.16 -4.88
C ILE A 64 -4.49 -1.50 -3.75
N PRO A 65 -5.80 -1.66 -4.04
CA PRO A 65 -6.72 -2.20 -3.04
C PRO A 65 -6.30 -3.62 -2.61
N ALA A 66 -6.54 -3.98 -1.35
CA ALA A 66 -6.15 -5.29 -0.83
C ALA A 66 -6.82 -6.48 -1.56
N ASP A 67 -7.99 -6.27 -2.17
CA ASP A 67 -8.69 -7.26 -3.00
C ASP A 67 -8.21 -7.34 -4.45
N HIS A 68 -7.08 -6.66 -4.77
CA HIS A 68 -6.47 -6.66 -6.10
C HIS A 68 -5.06 -7.28 -6.08
N ASN A 69 -4.65 -7.77 -7.26
CA ASN A 69 -3.27 -8.13 -7.57
C ASN A 69 -2.65 -7.07 -8.48
N LEU A 70 -1.33 -6.98 -8.44
CA LEU A 70 -0.58 -6.08 -9.33
C LEU A 70 -0.46 -6.70 -10.72
N ASP A 71 -0.84 -5.95 -11.76
CA ASP A 71 -0.54 -6.27 -13.16
C ASP A 71 0.77 -5.59 -13.55
N PHE A 72 1.85 -6.37 -13.65
CA PHE A 72 3.17 -5.85 -13.96
C PHE A 72 3.28 -5.23 -15.35
N LYS A 73 2.54 -5.76 -16.33
CA LYS A 73 2.53 -5.22 -17.71
C LYS A 73 1.84 -3.86 -17.78
N LYS A 74 0.69 -3.73 -17.09
CA LYS A 74 -0.01 -2.45 -17.00
C LYS A 74 0.80 -1.43 -16.20
N LEU A 75 1.44 -1.86 -15.10
CA LEU A 75 2.28 -0.98 -14.29
C LEU A 75 3.49 -0.48 -15.10
N ALA A 76 4.12 -1.34 -15.91
CA ALA A 76 5.22 -0.94 -16.80
C ALA A 76 4.80 0.19 -17.75
N LYS A 77 3.59 0.11 -18.32
CA LYS A 77 3.05 1.17 -19.18
C LYS A 77 2.82 2.48 -18.43
N VAL A 78 2.32 2.41 -17.19
CA VAL A 78 2.11 3.60 -16.34
C VAL A 78 3.45 4.27 -16.02
N VAL A 79 4.45 3.48 -15.62
CA VAL A 79 5.79 4.00 -15.33
C VAL A 79 6.46 4.57 -16.58
N ALA A 80 6.36 3.89 -17.72
CA ALA A 80 6.92 4.37 -18.98
C ALA A 80 6.31 5.74 -19.39
N LYS A 81 5.00 5.88 -19.24
CA LYS A 81 4.32 7.16 -19.52
C LYS A 81 4.77 8.26 -18.56
N PHE A 82 4.93 7.95 -17.28
CA PHE A 82 5.36 8.91 -16.27
C PHE A 82 6.82 9.33 -16.43
N SER A 83 7.71 8.37 -16.61
CA SER A 83 9.17 8.61 -16.70
C SER A 83 9.63 9.11 -18.08
N GLY A 84 8.78 8.97 -19.12
CA GLY A 84 9.14 9.24 -20.51
C GLY A 84 10.15 8.25 -21.09
N LYS A 85 10.40 7.12 -20.41
CA LYS A 85 11.37 6.10 -20.80
C LYS A 85 10.69 4.74 -20.95
N PRO A 86 11.10 3.91 -21.94
CA PRO A 86 10.55 2.57 -22.07
C PRO A 86 10.92 1.71 -20.84
N VAL A 87 9.95 1.00 -20.30
CA VAL A 87 10.12 0.08 -19.18
C VAL A 87 9.80 -1.33 -19.65
N LYS A 88 10.82 -2.17 -19.71
CA LYS A 88 10.69 -3.56 -20.17
C LYS A 88 10.29 -4.52 -19.06
N VAL A 89 10.81 -4.30 -17.86
CA VAL A 89 10.63 -5.21 -16.72
C VAL A 89 10.22 -4.43 -15.48
N VAL A 90 9.18 -4.93 -14.82
CA VAL A 90 8.77 -4.52 -13.47
C VAL A 90 8.79 -5.75 -12.58
N LYS A 91 9.38 -5.63 -11.42
CA LYS A 91 9.45 -6.72 -10.44
C LYS A 91 9.34 -6.20 -9.01
N ILE A 92 8.91 -7.06 -8.10
CA ILE A 92 9.01 -6.82 -6.67
C ILE A 92 10.40 -7.25 -6.21
N PRO A 93 11.21 -6.36 -5.62
CA PRO A 93 12.52 -6.73 -5.10
C PRO A 93 12.38 -7.70 -3.92
N SER A 94 13.46 -8.43 -3.61
CA SER A 94 13.49 -9.31 -2.44
C SER A 94 13.36 -8.52 -1.13
N GLU A 95 12.88 -9.16 -0.08
CA GLU A 95 12.77 -8.56 1.26
C GLU A 95 14.11 -7.99 1.73
N LYS A 96 15.21 -8.69 1.48
CA LYS A 96 16.57 -8.23 1.80
C LYS A 96 16.93 -6.90 1.10
N VAL A 97 16.53 -6.74 -0.15
CA VAL A 97 16.73 -5.48 -0.89
C VAL A 97 15.88 -4.36 -0.28
N MET A 98 14.62 -4.65 0.06
CA MET A 98 13.74 -3.67 0.72
C MET A 98 14.30 -3.22 2.06
N GLU A 99 14.75 -4.16 2.90
CA GLU A 99 15.33 -3.86 4.21
C GLU A 99 16.61 -3.02 4.08
N ASN A 100 17.48 -3.36 3.13
CA ASN A 100 18.72 -2.61 2.90
C ASN A 100 18.47 -1.21 2.34
N LEU A 101 17.53 -1.08 1.40
CA LEU A 101 17.22 0.20 0.73
C LEU A 101 16.45 1.16 1.63
N LEU A 102 15.44 0.66 2.31
CA LEU A 102 14.49 1.49 3.05
C LEU A 102 14.67 1.42 4.58
N LYS A 103 15.50 0.50 5.07
CA LYS A 103 15.67 0.21 6.50
C LYS A 103 14.35 -0.15 7.20
N ILE A 104 13.46 -0.82 6.46
CA ILE A 104 12.12 -1.22 6.91
C ILE A 104 12.03 -2.74 6.84
N LYS A 105 11.40 -3.36 7.83
CA LYS A 105 11.08 -4.79 7.78
C LYS A 105 10.03 -5.09 6.73
N ALA A 106 10.16 -6.23 6.06
CA ALA A 106 9.13 -6.74 5.16
C ALA A 106 7.75 -6.79 5.84
N GLY A 107 6.71 -6.40 5.10
CA GLY A 107 5.35 -6.30 5.64
C GLY A 107 5.02 -4.99 6.37
N ALA A 108 6.02 -4.20 6.77
CA ALA A 108 5.83 -2.87 7.36
C ALA A 108 6.08 -1.73 6.36
N MET A 109 5.79 -1.95 5.06
CA MET A 109 5.96 -0.92 4.04
C MET A 109 4.97 0.21 4.25
N SER A 110 5.48 1.41 4.52
CA SER A 110 4.67 2.63 4.59
C SER A 110 4.09 2.98 3.22
N ALA A 111 2.86 3.51 3.21
CA ALA A 111 2.25 4.04 2.00
C ALA A 111 2.79 5.44 1.61
N PHE A 112 3.48 6.10 2.50
CA PHE A 112 3.92 7.49 2.34
C PHE A 112 5.32 7.55 1.71
N GLY A 113 5.34 7.55 0.38
CA GLY A 113 6.57 7.44 -0.41
C GLY A 113 7.52 8.63 -0.23
N LYS A 114 7.01 9.84 -0.01
CA LYS A 114 7.85 11.03 0.21
C LYS A 114 8.80 10.88 1.39
N LEU A 115 8.41 10.16 2.44
CA LEU A 115 9.27 9.86 3.58
C LEU A 115 10.47 8.97 3.21
N HIS A 116 10.38 8.25 2.10
CA HIS A 116 11.40 7.36 1.58
C HIS A 116 12.01 7.84 0.25
N LYS A 117 11.67 9.06 -0.18
CA LYS A 117 12.07 9.64 -1.48
C LYS A 117 11.67 8.75 -2.68
N LEU A 118 10.52 8.09 -2.57
CA LEU A 118 9.96 7.22 -3.59
C LEU A 118 8.72 7.87 -4.23
N PRO A 119 8.65 7.92 -5.57
CA PRO A 119 7.40 8.28 -6.24
C PRO A 119 6.30 7.25 -5.92
N VAL A 120 5.08 7.75 -5.70
CA VAL A 120 3.92 6.92 -5.40
C VAL A 120 3.07 6.73 -6.66
N LEU A 121 2.85 5.48 -7.04
CA LEU A 121 1.91 5.07 -8.08
C LEU A 121 0.68 4.53 -7.39
N MET A 122 -0.50 5.01 -7.74
CA MET A 122 -1.75 4.59 -7.09
C MET A 122 -2.73 4.07 -8.13
N ASP A 123 -3.24 2.87 -7.88
CA ASP A 123 -4.26 2.29 -8.73
C ASP A 123 -5.58 3.05 -8.65
N LYS A 124 -6.20 3.31 -9.79
CA LYS A 124 -7.47 4.03 -9.88
C LYS A 124 -8.61 3.38 -9.11
N ASN A 125 -8.55 2.07 -8.84
CA ASN A 125 -9.57 1.41 -8.04
C ASN A 125 -9.61 1.92 -6.59
N LEU A 126 -8.51 2.45 -6.05
CA LEU A 126 -8.51 3.10 -4.72
C LEU A 126 -9.32 4.41 -4.71
N THR A 127 -9.49 5.07 -5.84
CA THR A 127 -10.31 6.31 -5.91
C THR A 127 -11.81 6.05 -5.85
N LYS A 128 -12.25 4.79 -5.90
CA LYS A 128 -13.67 4.40 -5.78
C LYS A 128 -14.19 4.51 -4.35
N VAL A 129 -13.32 4.63 -3.36
CA VAL A 129 -13.68 4.87 -1.96
C VAL A 129 -13.30 6.28 -1.55
N LYS A 130 -14.11 6.90 -0.68
CA LYS A 130 -13.84 8.26 -0.19
C LYS A 130 -12.64 8.31 0.76
N LYS A 131 -12.55 7.31 1.64
CA LYS A 131 -11.47 7.13 2.61
C LYS A 131 -10.85 5.75 2.45
N ALA A 132 -9.56 5.67 2.70
CA ALA A 132 -8.84 4.40 2.74
C ALA A 132 -7.91 4.35 3.96
N VAL A 133 -7.53 3.16 4.31
CA VAL A 133 -6.54 2.88 5.36
C VAL A 133 -5.21 2.63 4.70
N PHE A 134 -4.22 3.42 5.07
CA PHE A 134 -2.86 3.41 4.55
C PHE A 134 -1.90 2.88 5.61
N SER A 135 -0.95 2.05 5.21
CA SER A 135 0.10 1.56 6.11
C SER A 135 0.98 2.72 6.58
N SER A 136 1.20 2.77 7.89
CA SER A 136 2.07 3.77 8.51
C SER A 136 3.55 3.39 8.54
N GLY A 137 3.90 2.17 8.15
CA GLY A 137 5.21 1.58 8.39
C GLY A 137 5.34 0.90 9.77
N SER A 138 4.24 0.72 10.48
CA SER A 138 4.16 0.00 11.75
C SER A 138 3.19 -1.17 11.61
N PHE A 139 3.47 -2.27 12.31
CA PHE A 139 2.55 -3.42 12.35
C PHE A 139 1.32 -3.20 13.25
N ASN A 140 1.30 -2.13 14.04
CA ASN A 140 0.27 -1.85 15.04
C ASN A 140 -0.48 -0.53 14.82
N HIS A 141 -0.10 0.24 13.81
CA HIS A 141 -0.72 1.52 13.50
C HIS A 141 -0.96 1.67 12.01
N SER A 142 -2.08 2.25 11.67
CA SER A 142 -2.43 2.62 10.30
C SER A 142 -3.02 4.03 10.27
N ILE A 143 -3.05 4.64 9.11
CA ILE A 143 -3.62 5.98 8.90
C ILE A 143 -4.87 5.85 8.04
N GLU A 144 -6.01 6.29 8.57
CA GLU A 144 -7.21 6.49 7.77
C GLU A 144 -7.30 7.94 7.34
N MET A 145 -7.45 8.19 6.05
CA MET A 145 -7.61 9.52 5.50
C MET A 145 -8.38 9.51 4.18
N ALA A 146 -8.82 10.69 3.75
CA ALA A 146 -9.46 10.83 2.46
C ALA A 146 -8.48 10.51 1.33
N VAL A 147 -8.91 9.68 0.37
CA VAL A 147 -8.07 9.28 -0.76
C VAL A 147 -7.61 10.48 -1.59
N LYS A 148 -8.47 11.45 -1.81
CA LYS A 148 -8.12 12.70 -2.51
C LYS A 148 -6.99 13.47 -1.82
N ASP A 149 -6.99 13.50 -0.49
CA ASP A 149 -5.97 14.21 0.28
C ASP A 149 -4.64 13.45 0.25
N PHE A 150 -4.67 12.11 0.29
CA PHE A 150 -3.48 11.28 0.09
C PHE A 150 -2.85 11.50 -1.29
N ILE A 151 -3.66 11.50 -2.36
CA ILE A 151 -3.19 11.74 -3.74
C ILE A 151 -2.46 13.09 -3.82
N LYS A 152 -3.06 14.13 -3.24
CA LYS A 152 -2.49 15.48 -3.22
C LYS A 152 -1.22 15.55 -2.37
N LEU A 153 -1.22 14.95 -1.18
CA LEU A 153 -0.10 14.94 -0.26
C LEU A 153 1.14 14.28 -0.87
N GLU A 154 0.96 13.11 -1.47
CA GLU A 154 2.04 12.30 -2.04
C GLU A 154 2.35 12.64 -3.50
N ASN A 155 1.59 13.51 -4.16
CA ASN A 155 1.63 13.71 -5.62
C ASN A 155 1.50 12.38 -6.35
N ALA A 156 0.57 11.53 -5.90
CA ALA A 156 0.44 10.17 -6.40
C ALA A 156 0.06 10.15 -7.89
N ILE A 157 0.77 9.30 -8.64
CA ILE A 157 0.53 9.10 -10.07
C ILE A 157 -0.55 8.04 -10.21
N LEU A 158 -1.70 8.42 -10.75
CA LEU A 158 -2.82 7.51 -10.95
C LEU A 158 -2.63 6.66 -12.21
N GLY A 159 -2.88 5.35 -12.08
CA GLY A 159 -2.85 4.41 -13.18
C GLY A 159 -3.84 3.27 -13.02
N ASP A 160 -4.08 2.53 -14.08
CA ASP A 160 -4.89 1.31 -14.07
C ASP A 160 -3.93 0.11 -14.14
N PHE A 161 -3.62 -0.48 -13.00
CA PHE A 161 -2.69 -1.60 -12.90
C PHE A 161 -3.07 -2.64 -11.83
N GLY A 162 -4.19 -2.47 -11.14
CA GLY A 162 -4.76 -3.46 -10.24
C GLY A 162 -5.74 -4.38 -10.94
N ILE A 163 -5.62 -5.70 -10.72
CA ILE A 163 -6.58 -6.69 -11.19
C ILE A 163 -7.31 -7.26 -9.98
N LYS A 164 -8.64 -7.15 -9.96
CA LYS A 164 -9.45 -7.71 -8.89
C LYS A 164 -9.24 -9.22 -8.77
N LYS A 165 -8.95 -9.69 -7.56
CA LYS A 165 -8.82 -11.13 -7.29
C LYS A 165 -10.14 -11.82 -7.54
N LYS A 166 -10.11 -12.94 -8.26
CA LYS A 166 -11.28 -13.82 -8.39
C LYS A 166 -11.59 -14.38 -7.00
N ALA A 167 -12.85 -14.29 -6.57
CA ALA A 167 -13.30 -14.99 -5.35
C ALA A 167 -12.91 -16.45 -5.50
N LYS A 168 -12.12 -17.00 -4.56
CA LYS A 168 -11.71 -18.40 -4.64
C LYS A 168 -12.96 -19.28 -4.56
N LEU A 169 -13.25 -20.00 -5.63
CA LEU A 169 -14.24 -21.10 -5.68
C LEU A 169 -13.84 -22.29 -4.77
N GLU A 170 -12.80 -22.14 -3.96
CA GLU A 170 -12.26 -23.22 -3.11
C GLU A 170 -13.12 -23.57 -1.89
N LEU A 171 -14.02 -22.68 -1.46
CA LEU A 171 -14.94 -23.00 -0.36
C LEU A 171 -16.04 -24.02 -0.77
N LYS A 172 -16.35 -24.12 -2.06
CA LYS A 172 -17.38 -25.09 -2.54
C LYS A 172 -16.87 -26.51 -2.72
N LYS A 173 -15.56 -26.74 -2.81
CA LYS A 173 -14.99 -28.08 -2.93
C LYS A 173 -14.82 -28.80 -1.59
N ARG A 174 -14.70 -28.07 -0.48
CA ARG A 174 -14.57 -28.66 0.87
C ARG A 174 -15.90 -29.13 1.49
N ILE A 175 -17.03 -28.66 0.97
CA ILE A 175 -18.36 -29.04 1.49
C ILE A 175 -18.93 -30.28 0.77
N LYS A 176 -18.33 -30.73 -0.35
CA LYS A 176 -18.76 -31.90 -1.11
C LYS A 176 -18.02 -33.21 -0.81
N THR A 177 -17.11 -33.22 0.15
CA THR A 177 -16.31 -34.39 0.55
C THR A 177 -16.48 -34.78 2.01
N ASN A 178 -17.63 -34.44 2.63
CA ASN A 178 -18.09 -35.04 3.90
C ASN A 178 -19.50 -35.56 3.73
#